data_5bcaaf595a10ce5affb2a7f64832b0e4
#
_entry.id   5bcaaf595a10ce5affb2a7f64832b0e4
#
_cell.length_a   1.000
_cell.length_b   1.000
_cell.length_c   1.000
_cell.angle_alpha   90.00
_cell.angle_beta   90.00
_cell.angle_gamma   90.00
#
_symmetry.space_group_name_H-M   'P 1'
#
loop_
_entity.id
_entity.type
_entity.pdbx_description
1 polymer ?
#
loop_
_entity_poly.entity_id
_entity_poly.type
_entity_poly.pdbx_seq_one_letter_code
_entity_poly.pdbx_strand_id
1 'polypeptide(L)'
;MNKMKLSVFAVCFGISLCDAGTLEEVSYRITYADGRVETRAAKTETLPNGACRARFRTIDMTDDMKWIDVISAAAVVPKCDGYWTIGDCRWGRFNRDEATPEPGKKNPRETFTGMWRMPIFGVKTPGHCFVAIVKGMPLEQKQYVRVEKGVYTVFARYDLPRIEFRPYEDIVVDFHPLEGDDANYSGMARTYRAYQLTEGGCRPLRERIVGNPALAYSTESIFLRCKFGRCDRRTSTKADWETNMPPVVVDYTFADFRNIMKECHDNGIDKADMCLVGFQPKGHDGPFPDLFPADERFGGEAGMRETIAFGKSLGYHMSIHLNQHNFYKNARRWCEADVSKGLDGQVRRYTTLPGGPVYHSCYEVICNKYFDKDLADMKDLGLNGLVHVDVMSARHPERCHDPLHPNNAAQECAWLRKIAGKARAAFGGYSSECGCDHFASDLDNILYQASYPGWGVPVTSLVDGYLPTWSIVYNGIIMSTPFYATLDAGVPREAGGKSDAVGQNRKVFEFLGTPQKTLMKLFEFGGRPMFYYTDYRKDVPAIAQVYRAWKPLRHLQKEFIHEHVELAPQVFATRYENGEELVTNYSEQTFTYRRRDVKAMTYEFYGK
;
A
#
# COMPACT_ATOMS: atom_id res chain seq x y z
N MET A 1 27.15 -16.37 45.51
CA MET A 1 25.78 -16.93 45.40
C MET A 1 24.84 -15.99 46.13
N ASN A 2 24.25 -15.03 45.44
CA ASN A 2 23.16 -14.22 45.96
C ASN A 2 22.06 -14.19 44.89
N LYS A 3 20.96 -14.88 45.20
CA LYS A 3 19.76 -14.93 44.39
C LYS A 3 19.01 -13.58 44.57
N MET A 4 19.02 -12.75 43.56
CA MET A 4 18.16 -11.58 43.47
C MET A 4 16.73 -12.03 43.18
N LYS A 5 15.85 -11.88 44.17
CA LYS A 5 14.41 -12.11 44.01
C LYS A 5 13.82 -11.01 43.13
N LEU A 6 13.34 -11.37 41.97
CA LEU A 6 12.50 -10.54 41.13
C LEU A 6 11.13 -10.46 41.79
N SER A 7 10.79 -9.32 42.42
CA SER A 7 9.43 -9.05 42.87
C SER A 7 8.60 -8.60 41.67
N VAL A 8 7.82 -9.53 41.13
CA VAL A 8 6.73 -9.22 40.22
C VAL A 8 5.57 -8.70 41.06
N PHE A 9 5.38 -7.39 41.11
CA PHE A 9 4.11 -6.81 41.53
C PHE A 9 3.05 -7.09 40.46
N ALA A 10 2.38 -8.22 40.58
CA ALA A 10 1.11 -8.45 39.94
C ALA A 10 0.07 -7.58 40.67
N VAL A 11 -0.34 -6.47 40.10
CA VAL A 11 -1.57 -5.82 40.50
C VAL A 11 -2.70 -6.72 40.01
N CYS A 12 -3.12 -7.64 40.87
CA CYS A 12 -4.36 -8.38 40.67
C CYS A 12 -5.53 -7.41 40.85
N PHE A 13 -5.96 -6.75 39.80
CA PHE A 13 -7.34 -6.31 39.71
C PHE A 13 -8.19 -7.58 39.56
N GLY A 14 -9.04 -7.83 40.53
CA GLY A 14 -10.09 -8.83 40.46
C GLY A 14 -11.10 -8.39 39.39
N ILE A 15 -10.79 -8.66 38.12
CA ILE A 15 -11.70 -8.40 37.00
C ILE A 15 -12.70 -9.54 36.98
N SER A 16 -13.95 -9.22 37.31
CA SER A 16 -15.10 -10.03 36.92
C SER A 16 -15.02 -10.28 35.41
N LEU A 17 -15.30 -11.49 34.97
CA LEU A 17 -15.07 -12.02 33.63
C LEU A 17 -15.83 -11.33 32.45
N CYS A 18 -16.32 -10.08 32.62
CA CYS A 18 -17.09 -9.34 31.61
C CYS A 18 -16.89 -7.83 31.54
N ASP A 19 -16.07 -7.20 32.37
CA ASP A 19 -15.84 -5.75 32.23
C ASP A 19 -14.58 -5.49 31.40
N ALA A 20 -14.77 -5.25 30.11
CA ALA A 20 -13.73 -4.63 29.27
C ALA A 20 -13.46 -3.21 29.81
N GLY A 21 -12.19 -2.84 29.98
CA GLY A 21 -11.78 -1.50 30.37
C GLY A 21 -12.35 -0.43 29.44
N THR A 22 -12.42 0.81 29.91
CA THR A 22 -13.00 1.92 29.12
C THR A 22 -12.01 2.49 28.13
N LEU A 23 -12.51 3.20 27.09
CA LEU A 23 -11.66 3.88 26.11
C LEU A 23 -10.86 5.03 26.74
N GLU A 24 -11.40 5.65 27.79
CA GLU A 24 -10.77 6.77 28.51
C GLU A 24 -9.58 6.34 29.38
N GLU A 25 -9.53 5.06 29.77
CA GLU A 25 -8.41 4.49 30.52
C GLU A 25 -7.25 4.15 29.58
N VAL A 26 -6.45 5.16 29.23
CA VAL A 26 -5.26 5.01 28.39
C VAL A 26 -4.00 5.06 29.24
N SER A 27 -3.03 4.23 28.90
CA SER A 27 -1.70 4.21 29.51
C SER A 27 -0.59 4.26 28.47
N TYR A 28 0.55 4.81 28.87
CA TYR A 28 1.80 4.77 28.15
C TYR A 28 2.74 3.77 28.81
N ARG A 29 3.07 2.70 28.10
CA ARG A 29 4.12 1.77 28.53
C ARG A 29 5.43 2.23 27.89
N ILE A 30 6.30 2.79 28.73
CA ILE A 30 7.58 3.34 28.31
C ILE A 30 8.66 2.31 28.60
N THR A 31 9.45 1.96 27.58
CA THR A 31 10.63 1.13 27.73
C THR A 31 11.86 2.00 27.51
N TYR A 32 12.77 1.99 28.47
CA TYR A 32 14.01 2.77 28.43
C TYR A 32 15.18 1.97 27.82
N ALA A 33 16.26 2.66 27.47
CA ALA A 33 17.45 2.05 26.87
C ALA A 33 18.15 1.03 27.77
N ASP A 34 18.07 1.22 29.11
CA ASP A 34 18.59 0.30 30.13
C ASP A 34 17.70 -0.93 30.37
N GLY A 35 16.54 -1.02 29.69
CA GLY A 35 15.58 -2.11 29.82
C GLY A 35 14.53 -1.89 30.92
N ARG A 36 14.58 -0.80 31.69
CA ARG A 36 13.55 -0.41 32.63
C ARG A 36 12.24 -0.18 31.88
N VAL A 37 11.13 -0.59 32.50
CA VAL A 37 9.78 -0.38 31.97
C VAL A 37 8.95 0.40 33.00
N GLU A 38 8.30 1.44 32.55
CA GLU A 38 7.40 2.27 33.35
C GLU A 38 6.03 2.31 32.68
N THR A 39 4.96 2.34 33.46
CA THR A 39 3.61 2.59 32.97
C THR A 39 3.08 3.89 33.58
N ARG A 40 2.68 4.83 32.74
CA ARG A 40 2.07 6.10 33.11
C ARG A 40 0.64 6.15 32.63
N ALA A 41 -0.29 6.56 33.48
CA ALA A 41 -1.64 6.87 33.05
C ALA A 41 -1.62 8.09 32.12
N ALA A 42 -2.34 8.02 31.02
CA ALA A 42 -2.53 9.16 30.13
C ALA A 42 -3.57 10.11 30.71
N LYS A 43 -3.36 11.40 30.55
CA LYS A 43 -4.44 12.38 30.66
C LYS A 43 -5.21 12.40 29.35
N THR A 44 -6.45 11.95 29.38
CA THR A 44 -7.31 11.87 28.20
C THR A 44 -8.24 13.08 28.10
N GLU A 45 -8.71 13.35 26.89
CA GLU A 45 -9.66 14.40 26.56
C GLU A 45 -10.78 13.80 25.70
N THR A 46 -12.04 14.05 26.06
CA THR A 46 -13.19 13.67 25.23
C THR A 46 -13.42 14.76 24.19
N LEU A 47 -13.38 14.39 22.93
CA LEU A 47 -13.58 15.30 21.80
C LEU A 47 -15.08 15.50 21.50
N PRO A 48 -15.45 16.58 20.78
CA PRO A 48 -16.86 16.85 20.45
C PRO A 48 -17.56 15.73 19.67
N ASN A 49 -16.80 14.91 18.93
CA ASN A 49 -17.30 13.74 18.19
C ASN A 49 -17.36 12.45 19.03
N GLY A 50 -17.17 12.54 20.35
CA GLY A 50 -17.20 11.41 21.27
C GLY A 50 -15.90 10.59 21.32
N ALA A 51 -14.89 10.91 20.52
CA ALA A 51 -13.61 10.23 20.60
C ALA A 51 -12.83 10.60 21.86
N CYS A 52 -12.09 9.63 22.40
CA CYS A 52 -11.15 9.84 23.49
C CYS A 52 -9.75 10.08 22.93
N ARG A 53 -9.15 11.23 23.21
CA ARG A 53 -7.79 11.59 22.80
C ARG A 53 -6.79 11.36 23.91
N ALA A 54 -5.73 10.63 23.62
CA ALA A 54 -4.54 10.54 24.44
C ALA A 54 -3.39 11.31 23.79
N ARG A 55 -2.65 12.10 24.59
CA ARG A 55 -1.54 12.92 24.13
C ARG A 55 -0.31 12.74 25.03
N PHE A 56 0.81 12.31 24.44
CA PHE A 56 2.12 12.32 25.08
C PHE A 56 2.94 13.47 24.47
N ARG A 57 3.31 14.46 25.29
CA ARG A 57 3.94 15.67 24.77
C ARG A 57 5.42 15.42 24.40
N THR A 58 5.85 16.04 23.37
CA THR A 58 7.25 16.00 22.88
C THR A 58 8.24 16.40 23.98
N ILE A 59 7.89 17.41 24.79
CA ILE A 59 8.75 17.88 25.90
C ILE A 59 8.93 16.85 27.02
N ASP A 60 8.05 15.87 27.12
CA ASP A 60 8.12 14.79 28.11
C ASP A 60 8.91 13.57 27.58
N MET A 61 9.37 13.61 26.31
CA MET A 61 10.22 12.58 25.71
C MET A 61 11.67 12.84 26.05
N THR A 62 12.34 11.84 26.63
CA THR A 62 13.76 11.92 27.00
C THR A 62 14.62 11.01 26.13
N ASP A 63 15.90 11.33 25.99
CA ASP A 63 16.83 10.61 25.10
C ASP A 63 17.08 9.15 25.51
N ASP A 64 16.77 8.79 26.78
CA ASP A 64 16.86 7.42 27.28
C ASP A 64 15.58 6.58 27.05
N MET A 65 14.49 7.18 26.56
CA MET A 65 13.30 6.45 26.15
C MET A 65 13.54 5.74 24.84
N LYS A 66 13.25 4.44 24.81
CA LYS A 66 13.41 3.59 23.63
C LYS A 66 12.08 3.37 22.91
N TRP A 67 11.07 2.95 23.64
CA TRP A 67 9.73 2.71 23.07
C TRP A 67 8.66 3.35 23.93
N ILE A 68 7.64 3.88 23.26
CA ILE A 68 6.39 4.32 23.90
C ILE A 68 5.25 3.55 23.25
N ASP A 69 4.58 2.70 24.03
CA ASP A 69 3.36 2.00 23.62
C ASP A 69 2.15 2.79 24.14
N VAL A 70 1.19 3.09 23.28
CA VAL A 70 -0.07 3.75 23.62
C VAL A 70 -1.16 2.70 23.70
N ILE A 71 -1.67 2.42 24.89
CA ILE A 71 -2.57 1.30 25.18
C ILE A 71 -3.84 1.82 25.86
N SER A 72 -5.00 1.62 25.24
CA SER A 72 -6.30 1.77 25.92
C SER A 72 -6.65 0.49 26.66
N ALA A 73 -7.27 0.58 27.83
CA ALA A 73 -7.78 -0.57 28.57
C ALA A 73 -8.79 -1.38 27.72
N ALA A 74 -9.60 -0.72 26.90
CA ALA A 74 -10.51 -1.38 25.95
C ALA A 74 -9.79 -2.19 24.83
N ALA A 75 -8.47 -1.97 24.64
CA ALA A 75 -7.65 -2.74 23.69
C ALA A 75 -6.92 -3.93 24.35
N VAL A 76 -7.14 -4.17 25.66
CA VAL A 76 -6.67 -5.34 26.40
C VAL A 76 -7.81 -6.33 26.51
N VAL A 77 -7.80 -7.36 25.67
CA VAL A 77 -8.96 -8.22 25.42
C VAL A 77 -8.62 -9.68 25.76
N PRO A 78 -9.29 -10.31 26.72
CA PRO A 78 -9.21 -11.75 26.92
C PRO A 78 -9.85 -12.48 25.74
N LYS A 79 -9.56 -13.77 25.58
CA LYS A 79 -10.23 -14.60 24.54
C LYS A 79 -11.75 -14.43 24.60
N CYS A 80 -12.33 -14.06 23.49
CA CYS A 80 -13.77 -13.86 23.36
C CYS A 80 -14.19 -13.99 21.88
N ASP A 81 -15.52 -13.95 21.65
CA ASP A 81 -16.05 -13.77 20.32
C ASP A 81 -15.85 -12.32 19.87
N GLY A 82 -14.93 -12.13 18.91
CA GLY A 82 -14.51 -10.82 18.44
C GLY A 82 -13.24 -10.88 17.60
N TYR A 83 -12.79 -9.69 17.19
CA TYR A 83 -11.61 -9.58 16.33
C TYR A 83 -10.89 -8.25 16.53
N TRP A 84 -9.61 -8.26 16.15
CA TRP A 84 -8.79 -7.08 15.95
C TRP A 84 -8.52 -6.84 14.47
N THR A 85 -8.24 -5.58 14.11
CA THR A 85 -7.74 -5.19 12.78
C THR A 85 -6.63 -4.17 12.93
N ILE A 86 -5.69 -4.15 11.98
CA ILE A 86 -4.57 -3.20 11.91
C ILE A 86 -4.46 -2.60 10.51
N GLY A 87 -3.75 -1.49 10.41
CA GLY A 87 -3.75 -0.59 9.26
C GLY A 87 -3.18 -1.14 7.95
N ASP A 88 -2.66 -2.36 7.90
CA ASP A 88 -2.26 -3.05 6.68
C ASP A 88 -3.32 -4.05 6.18
N CYS A 89 -4.58 -3.83 6.55
CA CYS A 89 -5.75 -4.61 6.17
C CYS A 89 -5.82 -6.03 6.79
N ARG A 90 -4.92 -6.40 7.68
CA ARG A 90 -4.94 -7.70 8.36
C ARG A 90 -5.88 -7.66 9.56
N TRP A 91 -6.46 -8.83 9.83
CA TRP A 91 -7.32 -9.06 11.00
C TRP A 91 -7.10 -10.45 11.59
N GLY A 92 -7.56 -10.64 12.83
CA GLY A 92 -7.56 -11.93 13.50
C GLY A 92 -8.51 -11.96 14.68
N ARG A 93 -8.92 -13.18 15.07
CA ARG A 93 -9.84 -13.44 16.18
C ARG A 93 -9.12 -13.45 17.53
N PHE A 94 -9.86 -13.17 18.57
CA PHE A 94 -9.39 -13.29 19.96
C PHE A 94 -9.57 -14.73 20.50
N ASN A 95 -9.00 -15.74 19.83
CA ASN A 95 -9.25 -17.15 20.12
C ASN A 95 -8.00 -18.00 20.41
N ARG A 96 -6.80 -17.38 20.47
CA ARG A 96 -5.54 -18.08 20.71
C ARG A 96 -4.96 -17.76 22.07
N ASP A 97 -4.23 -18.71 22.67
CA ASP A 97 -3.52 -18.49 23.93
C ASP A 97 -2.15 -17.82 23.74
N GLU A 98 -1.48 -18.15 22.63
CA GLU A 98 -0.17 -17.63 22.27
C GLU A 98 -0.04 -17.47 20.75
N ALA A 99 0.87 -16.59 20.33
CA ALA A 99 1.27 -16.53 18.93
C ALA A 99 2.27 -17.67 18.65
N THR A 100 1.93 -18.52 17.69
CA THR A 100 2.83 -19.57 17.25
C THR A 100 3.50 -19.21 15.93
N PRO A 101 4.82 -19.50 15.80
CA PRO A 101 5.52 -19.34 14.54
C PRO A 101 4.99 -20.27 13.46
N GLU A 102 4.96 -19.79 12.21
CA GLU A 102 4.78 -20.71 11.09
C GLU A 102 6.05 -21.56 10.86
N PRO A 103 5.88 -22.82 10.44
CA PRO A 103 7.02 -23.71 10.19
C PRO A 103 8.07 -23.10 9.23
N GLY A 104 9.32 -23.16 9.64
CA GLY A 104 10.45 -22.69 8.81
C GLY A 104 10.71 -21.18 8.81
N LYS A 105 10.00 -20.39 9.62
CA LYS A 105 10.21 -18.93 9.72
C LYS A 105 10.60 -18.50 11.15
N LYS A 106 11.50 -17.53 11.26
CA LYS A 106 11.76 -16.84 12.53
C LYS A 106 10.59 -15.88 12.78
N ASN A 107 9.72 -16.23 13.72
CA ASN A 107 8.53 -15.43 14.00
C ASN A 107 8.62 -14.75 15.35
N PRO A 108 8.25 -13.47 15.41
CA PRO A 108 8.01 -12.81 16.68
C PRO A 108 6.79 -13.43 17.38
N ARG A 109 6.72 -13.29 18.70
CA ARG A 109 5.55 -13.65 19.51
C ARG A 109 4.37 -12.70 19.35
N GLU A 110 4.49 -11.75 18.44
CA GLU A 110 3.50 -10.71 18.14
C GLU A 110 3.45 -10.48 16.62
N THR A 111 2.35 -9.93 16.12
CA THR A 111 2.28 -9.39 14.77
C THR A 111 2.24 -7.87 14.81
N PHE A 112 2.70 -7.22 13.74
CA PHE A 112 2.69 -5.76 13.62
C PHE A 112 2.54 -5.35 12.16
N THR A 113 2.09 -4.10 11.93
CA THR A 113 1.96 -3.54 10.59
C THR A 113 3.28 -3.54 9.83
N GLY A 114 3.21 -3.91 8.57
CA GLY A 114 4.32 -3.81 7.61
C GLY A 114 4.58 -2.36 7.17
N MET A 115 5.19 -2.23 6.00
CA MET A 115 5.46 -0.91 5.40
C MET A 115 4.20 -0.24 4.85
N TRP A 116 3.31 -1.02 4.26
CA TRP A 116 2.06 -0.56 3.65
C TRP A 116 0.97 -0.46 4.71
N ARG A 117 0.67 0.75 5.15
CA ARG A 117 -0.25 0.92 6.27
C ARG A 117 -1.00 2.24 6.26
N MET A 118 -2.19 2.18 6.85
CA MET A 118 -2.91 3.30 7.41
C MET A 118 -2.58 3.39 8.92
N PRO A 119 -2.49 4.55 9.53
CA PRO A 119 -2.16 4.72 10.94
C PRO A 119 -3.39 4.44 11.84
N ILE A 120 -4.01 3.29 11.69
CA ILE A 120 -5.22 2.88 12.42
C ILE A 120 -5.14 1.46 12.95
N PHE A 121 -5.83 1.18 14.04
CA PHE A 121 -6.14 -0.17 14.49
C PHE A 121 -7.53 -0.20 15.13
N GLY A 122 -8.15 -1.37 15.18
CA GLY A 122 -9.49 -1.52 15.71
C GLY A 122 -9.68 -2.79 16.52
N VAL A 123 -10.66 -2.75 17.40
CA VAL A 123 -11.11 -3.86 18.24
C VAL A 123 -12.62 -3.96 18.18
N LYS A 124 -13.13 -5.17 17.98
CA LYS A 124 -14.54 -5.52 18.12
C LYS A 124 -14.67 -6.69 19.07
N THR A 125 -15.43 -6.49 20.12
CA THR A 125 -15.85 -7.54 21.10
C THR A 125 -17.37 -7.56 21.21
N PRO A 126 -17.98 -8.50 21.93
CA PRO A 126 -19.41 -8.44 22.22
C PRO A 126 -19.82 -7.17 23.00
N GLY A 127 -18.93 -6.64 23.82
CA GLY A 127 -19.22 -5.49 24.71
C GLY A 127 -18.89 -4.11 24.11
N HIS A 128 -17.97 -4.02 23.14
CA HIS A 128 -17.57 -2.73 22.57
C HIS A 128 -16.95 -2.88 21.16
N CYS A 129 -16.93 -1.76 20.44
CA CYS A 129 -16.24 -1.62 19.16
C CYS A 129 -15.60 -0.24 19.09
N PHE A 130 -14.36 -0.16 18.62
CA PHE A 130 -13.70 1.12 18.37
C PHE A 130 -12.66 1.04 17.26
N VAL A 131 -12.31 2.20 16.71
CA VAL A 131 -11.11 2.40 15.90
C VAL A 131 -10.22 3.47 16.54
N ALA A 132 -8.93 3.19 16.63
CA ALA A 132 -7.91 4.16 17.03
C ALA A 132 -7.27 4.76 15.78
N ILE A 133 -7.15 6.10 15.73
CA ILE A 133 -6.48 6.86 14.69
C ILE A 133 -5.22 7.50 15.29
N VAL A 134 -4.07 7.13 14.75
CA VAL A 134 -2.77 7.70 15.17
C VAL A 134 -2.52 8.95 14.36
N LYS A 135 -2.58 10.13 15.00
CA LYS A 135 -2.47 11.45 14.35
C LYS A 135 -1.08 12.06 14.48
N GLY A 136 -0.48 12.01 15.66
CA GLY A 136 0.85 12.58 15.90
C GLY A 136 1.98 11.62 15.50
N MET A 137 2.96 12.10 14.76
CA MET A 137 4.10 11.33 14.22
C MET A 137 3.68 10.00 13.56
N PRO A 138 2.71 9.99 12.61
CA PRO A 138 2.18 8.74 12.04
C PRO A 138 3.23 7.95 11.25
N LEU A 139 4.33 8.57 10.82
CA LEU A 139 5.45 7.91 10.14
C LEU A 139 6.36 7.11 11.10
N GLU A 140 6.31 7.40 12.40
CA GLU A 140 7.23 6.90 13.41
C GLU A 140 6.67 5.75 14.25
N GLN A 141 5.46 5.29 13.94
CA GLN A 141 4.76 4.26 14.70
C GLN A 141 4.50 2.98 13.89
N LYS A 142 4.20 1.92 14.60
CA LYS A 142 3.60 0.69 14.08
C LYS A 142 2.48 0.24 15.01
N GLN A 143 1.44 -0.37 14.45
CA GLN A 143 0.43 -1.04 15.25
C GLN A 143 0.89 -2.47 15.54
N TYR A 144 0.67 -2.92 16.77
CA TYR A 144 1.05 -4.23 17.27
C TYR A 144 -0.15 -4.98 17.80
N VAL A 145 -0.14 -6.29 17.62
CA VAL A 145 -1.04 -7.21 18.30
C VAL A 145 -0.17 -8.25 19.01
N ARG A 146 -0.30 -8.34 20.31
CA ARG A 146 0.38 -9.30 21.16
C ARG A 146 -0.64 -10.15 21.90
N VAL A 147 -0.35 -11.43 22.08
CA VAL A 147 -1.13 -12.31 22.94
C VAL A 147 -0.22 -13.00 23.94
N GLU A 148 -0.63 -13.01 25.19
CA GLU A 148 0.03 -13.69 26.30
C GLU A 148 -1.02 -14.40 27.15
N LYS A 149 -0.97 -15.74 27.26
CA LYS A 149 -1.94 -16.54 28.03
C LYS A 149 -3.41 -16.20 27.73
N GLY A 150 -3.72 -16.02 26.44
CA GLY A 150 -5.06 -15.72 25.98
C GLY A 150 -5.52 -14.28 26.19
N VAL A 151 -4.67 -13.38 26.68
CA VAL A 151 -4.96 -11.94 26.76
C VAL A 151 -4.27 -11.22 25.62
N TYR A 152 -5.05 -10.59 24.76
CA TYR A 152 -4.58 -9.79 23.63
C TYR A 152 -4.37 -8.34 24.08
N THR A 153 -3.37 -7.70 23.48
CA THR A 153 -3.16 -6.25 23.56
C THR A 153 -2.96 -5.72 22.16
N VAL A 154 -3.79 -4.75 21.75
CA VAL A 154 -3.69 -4.07 20.44
C VAL A 154 -3.28 -2.62 20.70
N PHE A 155 -2.16 -2.17 20.15
CA PHE A 155 -1.57 -0.89 20.51
C PHE A 155 -0.71 -0.27 19.41
N ALA A 156 -0.48 1.02 19.48
CA ALA A 156 0.51 1.73 18.68
C ALA A 156 1.83 1.85 19.47
N ARG A 157 2.95 1.51 18.82
CA ARG A 157 4.32 1.65 19.36
C ARG A 157 5.10 2.67 18.55
N TYR A 158 5.75 3.57 19.24
CA TYR A 158 6.74 4.49 18.73
C TYR A 158 8.14 4.00 19.11
N ASP A 159 9.02 3.91 18.11
CA ASP A 159 10.43 3.51 18.27
C ASP A 159 11.29 4.78 18.17
N LEU A 160 11.53 5.44 19.31
CA LEU A 160 12.16 6.76 19.36
C LEU A 160 13.56 6.81 18.77
N PRO A 161 14.47 5.83 19.01
CA PRO A 161 15.77 5.78 18.34
C PRO A 161 15.69 5.75 16.80
N ARG A 162 14.60 5.21 16.23
CA ARG A 162 14.43 5.17 14.77
C ARG A 162 14.02 6.50 14.16
N ILE A 163 13.60 7.46 14.96
CA ILE A 163 13.30 8.81 14.47
C ILE A 163 14.58 9.45 13.93
N GLU A 164 15.73 9.16 14.55
CA GLU A 164 17.07 9.71 14.19
C GLU A 164 17.18 11.25 14.29
N PHE A 165 16.09 11.92 14.61
CA PHE A 165 15.96 13.33 14.92
C PHE A 165 15.28 13.50 16.28
N ARG A 166 15.26 14.72 16.81
CA ARG A 166 14.37 14.99 17.94
C ARG A 166 12.93 14.76 17.50
N PRO A 167 12.08 14.18 18.36
CA PRO A 167 10.66 14.11 18.09
C PRO A 167 10.11 15.49 17.71
N TYR A 168 9.36 15.54 16.61
CA TYR A 168 8.94 16.81 15.97
C TYR A 168 7.48 17.14 16.21
N GLU A 169 6.71 16.20 16.79
CA GLU A 169 5.30 16.35 17.17
C GLU A 169 5.01 15.56 18.45
N ASP A 170 3.93 15.92 19.15
CA ASP A 170 3.37 15.12 20.23
C ASP A 170 2.86 13.78 19.65
N ILE A 171 2.93 12.71 20.45
CA ILE A 171 2.19 11.48 20.16
C ILE A 171 0.72 11.76 20.44
N VAL A 172 -0.14 11.58 19.43
CA VAL A 172 -1.59 11.79 19.56
C VAL A 172 -2.30 10.58 18.98
N VAL A 173 -3.17 9.95 19.78
CA VAL A 173 -4.04 8.85 19.37
C VAL A 173 -5.47 9.15 19.78
N ASP A 174 -6.38 9.13 18.82
CA ASP A 174 -7.81 9.31 19.04
C ASP A 174 -8.50 7.94 18.96
N PHE A 175 -9.20 7.56 20.03
CA PHE A 175 -9.99 6.33 20.11
C PHE A 175 -11.46 6.68 19.86
N HIS A 176 -12.01 6.22 18.75
CA HIS A 176 -13.39 6.50 18.32
C HIS A 176 -14.30 5.32 18.68
N PRO A 177 -15.25 5.46 19.63
CA PRO A 177 -16.24 4.42 19.89
C PRO A 177 -17.16 4.25 18.68
N LEU A 178 -17.59 3.02 18.43
CA LEU A 178 -18.51 2.66 17.35
C LEU A 178 -19.68 1.85 17.91
N GLU A 179 -20.88 2.23 17.55
CA GLU A 179 -22.12 1.63 18.04
C GLU A 179 -23.08 1.26 16.89
N GLY A 180 -24.08 0.46 17.22
CA GLY A 180 -25.12 0.07 16.25
C GLY A 180 -24.55 -0.56 14.98
N ASP A 181 -25.01 -0.10 13.83
CA ASP A 181 -24.62 -0.59 12.50
C ASP A 181 -23.17 -0.23 12.13
N ASP A 182 -22.56 0.72 12.84
CA ASP A 182 -21.15 1.08 12.67
C ASP A 182 -20.19 0.23 13.50
N ALA A 183 -20.69 -0.62 14.41
CA ALA A 183 -19.86 -1.42 15.31
C ALA A 183 -19.21 -2.63 14.59
N ASN A 184 -18.49 -2.39 13.49
CA ASN A 184 -17.79 -3.37 12.67
C ASN A 184 -16.62 -2.73 11.90
N TYR A 185 -15.84 -3.55 11.16
CA TYR A 185 -14.67 -3.06 10.41
C TYR A 185 -15.02 -2.06 9.30
N SER A 186 -16.24 -2.14 8.72
CA SER A 186 -16.68 -1.14 7.74
C SER A 186 -16.89 0.22 8.39
N GLY A 187 -17.49 0.27 9.60
CA GLY A 187 -17.60 1.48 10.40
C GLY A 187 -16.24 2.03 10.84
N MET A 188 -15.30 1.16 11.25
CA MET A 188 -13.92 1.56 11.53
C MET A 188 -13.27 2.26 10.33
N ALA A 189 -13.41 1.69 9.14
CA ALA A 189 -12.86 2.23 7.90
C ALA A 189 -13.55 3.54 7.48
N ARG A 190 -14.89 3.64 7.62
CA ARG A 190 -15.63 4.89 7.34
C ARG A 190 -15.23 6.03 8.28
N THR A 191 -15.01 5.74 9.55
CA THR A 191 -14.51 6.72 10.53
C THR A 191 -13.16 7.27 10.09
N TYR A 192 -12.24 6.40 9.65
CA TYR A 192 -10.96 6.85 9.13
C TYR A 192 -11.09 7.60 7.79
N ARG A 193 -11.98 7.18 6.89
CA ARG A 193 -12.28 7.94 5.67
C ARG A 193 -12.79 9.35 5.98
N ALA A 194 -13.69 9.48 6.96
CA ALA A 194 -14.18 10.78 7.40
C ALA A 194 -13.03 11.68 7.89
N TYR A 195 -12.10 11.14 8.67
CA TYR A 195 -10.87 11.85 9.04
C TYR A 195 -10.05 12.28 7.83
N GLN A 196 -9.84 11.39 6.85
CA GLN A 196 -9.06 11.69 5.64
C GLN A 196 -9.72 12.80 4.79
N LEU A 197 -11.04 12.84 4.74
CA LEU A 197 -11.80 13.86 3.99
C LEU A 197 -11.88 15.21 4.72
N THR A 198 -11.77 15.25 6.05
CA THR A 198 -11.89 16.47 6.85
C THR A 198 -10.54 17.05 7.28
N GLU A 199 -9.63 16.22 7.76
CA GLU A 199 -8.33 16.61 8.33
C GLU A 199 -7.15 16.13 7.46
N GLY A 200 -7.26 14.96 6.80
CA GLY A 200 -6.19 14.35 5.98
C GLY A 200 -5.98 15.01 4.61
N GLY A 201 -6.82 15.96 4.23
CA GLY A 201 -6.71 16.70 2.98
C GLY A 201 -7.10 15.92 1.71
N CYS A 202 -7.66 14.72 1.85
CA CYS A 202 -8.18 13.94 0.73
C CYS A 202 -9.46 14.58 0.16
N ARG A 203 -9.64 14.41 -1.16
CA ARG A 203 -10.85 14.87 -1.86
C ARG A 203 -11.40 13.76 -2.73
N PRO A 204 -12.75 13.66 -2.88
CA PRO A 204 -13.37 12.66 -3.74
C PRO A 204 -12.91 12.75 -5.20
N LEU A 205 -12.71 11.61 -5.86
CA LEU A 205 -12.41 11.57 -7.31
C LEU A 205 -13.46 12.29 -8.13
N ARG A 206 -14.74 12.13 -7.79
CA ARG A 206 -15.87 12.82 -8.48
C ARG A 206 -15.77 14.35 -8.51
N GLU A 207 -15.06 14.93 -7.54
CA GLU A 207 -14.77 16.37 -7.52
C GLU A 207 -13.49 16.71 -8.31
N ARG A 208 -12.45 15.87 -8.15
CA ARG A 208 -11.13 16.13 -8.76
C ARG A 208 -11.09 15.90 -10.26
N ILE A 209 -12.02 15.10 -10.82
CA ILE A 209 -12.14 14.91 -12.27
C ILE A 209 -12.80 16.10 -12.98
N VAL A 210 -13.50 16.98 -12.25
CA VAL A 210 -14.09 18.18 -12.83
C VAL A 210 -12.98 19.11 -13.30
N GLY A 211 -12.97 19.42 -14.62
CA GLY A 211 -11.90 20.22 -15.22
C GLY A 211 -10.54 19.49 -15.38
N ASN A 212 -10.49 18.20 -15.07
CA ASN A 212 -9.29 17.37 -15.21
C ASN A 212 -9.56 16.15 -16.11
N PRO A 213 -9.48 16.31 -17.45
CA PRO A 213 -9.79 15.24 -18.39
C PRO A 213 -8.84 14.04 -18.30
N ALA A 214 -7.57 14.25 -17.92
CA ALA A 214 -6.62 13.16 -17.76
C ALA A 214 -7.01 12.22 -16.60
N LEU A 215 -7.36 12.77 -15.44
CA LEU A 215 -7.83 12.00 -14.31
C LEU A 215 -9.19 11.35 -14.58
N ALA A 216 -10.13 12.08 -15.23
CA ALA A 216 -11.42 11.54 -15.61
C ALA A 216 -11.28 10.32 -16.53
N TYR A 217 -10.40 10.38 -17.51
CA TYR A 217 -10.09 9.25 -18.38
C TYR A 217 -9.58 8.04 -17.58
N SER A 218 -8.63 8.26 -16.64
CA SER A 218 -8.03 7.19 -15.84
C SER A 218 -9.04 6.47 -14.95
N THR A 219 -10.10 7.16 -14.47
CA THR A 219 -11.17 6.49 -13.69
C THR A 219 -12.00 5.49 -14.50
N GLU A 220 -11.89 5.51 -15.82
CA GLU A 220 -12.63 4.65 -16.74
C GLU A 220 -11.74 3.70 -17.54
N SER A 221 -10.43 3.69 -17.29
CA SER A 221 -9.44 2.90 -18.00
C SER A 221 -8.87 1.77 -17.14
N ILE A 222 -8.39 0.73 -17.78
CA ILE A 222 -7.50 -0.27 -17.14
C ILE A 222 -6.07 0.24 -17.16
N PHE A 223 -5.20 -0.36 -16.33
CA PHE A 223 -3.80 0.00 -16.24
C PHE A 223 -2.91 -1.13 -16.76
N LEU A 224 -2.18 -0.87 -17.86
CA LEU A 224 -1.32 -1.84 -18.51
C LEU A 224 0.14 -1.39 -18.42
N ARG A 225 1.00 -2.16 -17.74
CA ARG A 225 2.45 -1.91 -17.62
C ARG A 225 3.21 -2.84 -18.55
N CYS A 226 3.75 -2.31 -19.66
CA CYS A 226 4.56 -3.07 -20.59
C CYS A 226 6.05 -2.89 -20.29
N LYS A 227 6.74 -4.00 -20.03
CA LYS A 227 8.17 -4.03 -19.73
C LYS A 227 8.98 -4.33 -20.97
N PHE A 228 9.70 -3.32 -21.50
CA PHE A 228 10.50 -3.43 -22.71
C PHE A 228 11.76 -4.26 -22.53
N GLY A 229 12.45 -4.07 -21.43
CA GLY A 229 13.63 -4.84 -21.13
C GLY A 229 14.02 -4.79 -19.66
N ARG A 230 14.96 -5.65 -19.32
CA ARG A 230 15.50 -5.82 -17.96
C ARG A 230 16.90 -6.42 -18.03
N CYS A 231 17.70 -6.21 -17.00
CA CYS A 231 18.95 -6.93 -16.85
C CYS A 231 18.70 -8.42 -16.58
N ASP A 232 19.47 -9.30 -17.21
CA ASP A 232 19.33 -10.75 -17.03
C ASP A 232 19.90 -11.22 -15.67
N ARG A 233 19.02 -11.44 -14.70
CA ARG A 233 19.38 -11.89 -13.35
C ARG A 233 19.90 -13.34 -13.31
N ARG A 234 19.78 -14.09 -14.40
CA ARG A 234 20.18 -15.52 -14.48
C ARG A 234 21.64 -15.71 -14.82
N THR A 235 22.28 -14.70 -15.39
CA THR A 235 23.67 -14.79 -15.90
C THR A 235 24.73 -14.35 -14.90
N SER A 236 24.33 -13.79 -13.76
CA SER A 236 25.23 -13.26 -12.75
C SER A 236 24.60 -13.22 -11.36
N THR A 237 25.42 -13.10 -10.34
CA THR A 237 24.98 -13.05 -8.94
C THR A 237 24.84 -11.59 -8.47
N LYS A 238 24.20 -11.41 -7.32
CA LYS A 238 24.10 -10.11 -6.68
C LYS A 238 25.46 -9.47 -6.36
N ALA A 239 26.49 -10.30 -6.10
CA ALA A 239 27.86 -9.83 -5.88
C ALA A 239 28.49 -9.26 -7.16
N ASP A 240 28.21 -9.89 -8.30
CA ASP A 240 28.70 -9.40 -9.59
C ASP A 240 28.11 -8.05 -9.95
N TRP A 241 26.88 -7.76 -9.55
CA TRP A 241 26.18 -6.48 -9.83
C TRP A 241 26.79 -5.27 -9.11
N GLU A 242 27.68 -5.48 -8.14
CA GLU A 242 28.43 -4.38 -7.50
C GLU A 242 29.27 -3.60 -8.52
N THR A 243 29.84 -4.29 -9.49
CA THR A 243 30.78 -3.71 -10.47
C THR A 243 30.34 -3.89 -11.93
N ASN A 244 29.56 -4.93 -12.24
CA ASN A 244 29.17 -5.28 -13.58
C ASN A 244 27.66 -5.44 -13.71
N MET A 245 27.05 -4.67 -14.59
CA MET A 245 25.65 -4.85 -14.92
C MET A 245 25.46 -6.07 -15.83
N PRO A 246 24.46 -6.93 -15.56
CA PRO A 246 24.13 -8.05 -16.45
C PRO A 246 23.75 -7.55 -17.84
N PRO A 247 23.84 -8.43 -18.86
CA PRO A 247 23.28 -8.15 -20.19
C PRO A 247 21.81 -7.82 -20.12
N VAL A 248 21.35 -6.97 -21.03
CA VAL A 248 19.92 -6.63 -21.12
C VAL A 248 19.21 -7.67 -21.99
N VAL A 249 18.12 -8.20 -21.45
CA VAL A 249 17.13 -8.99 -22.19
C VAL A 249 16.08 -8.04 -22.74
N VAL A 250 15.81 -8.11 -24.03
CA VAL A 250 14.71 -7.40 -24.69
C VAL A 250 13.48 -8.27 -24.60
N ASP A 251 12.48 -7.83 -23.85
CA ASP A 251 11.18 -8.49 -23.74
C ASP A 251 10.27 -8.02 -24.89
N TYR A 252 10.26 -6.70 -25.18
CA TYR A 252 9.52 -6.07 -26.29
C TYR A 252 10.33 -4.94 -26.90
N THR A 253 10.12 -4.71 -28.20
CA THR A 253 10.49 -3.47 -28.87
C THR A 253 9.30 -2.50 -28.91
N PHE A 254 9.54 -1.23 -29.23
CA PHE A 254 8.46 -0.27 -29.45
C PHE A 254 7.56 -0.67 -30.62
N ALA A 255 8.11 -1.34 -31.64
CA ALA A 255 7.33 -1.91 -32.74
C ALA A 255 6.41 -3.04 -32.26
N ASP A 256 6.90 -3.97 -31.43
CA ASP A 256 6.08 -5.01 -30.83
C ASP A 256 4.91 -4.39 -30.03
N PHE A 257 5.19 -3.34 -29.26
CA PHE A 257 4.17 -2.73 -28.42
C PHE A 257 3.09 -1.99 -29.24
N ARG A 258 3.43 -1.38 -30.37
CA ARG A 258 2.42 -0.85 -31.29
C ARG A 258 1.45 -1.93 -31.78
N ASN A 259 1.97 -3.12 -32.12
CA ASN A 259 1.14 -4.27 -32.50
C ASN A 259 0.24 -4.73 -31.34
N ILE A 260 0.78 -4.81 -30.12
CA ILE A 260 0.02 -5.15 -28.91
C ILE A 260 -1.10 -4.13 -28.65
N MET A 261 -0.82 -2.83 -28.74
CA MET A 261 -1.83 -1.78 -28.58
C MET A 261 -2.93 -1.87 -29.63
N LYS A 262 -2.56 -2.18 -30.89
CA LYS A 262 -3.54 -2.42 -31.95
C LYS A 262 -4.41 -3.63 -31.62
N GLU A 263 -3.83 -4.73 -31.19
CA GLU A 263 -4.57 -5.93 -30.79
C GLU A 263 -5.50 -5.66 -29.59
N CYS A 264 -5.05 -4.89 -28.60
CA CYS A 264 -5.90 -4.44 -27.49
C CYS A 264 -7.12 -3.67 -28.00
N HIS A 265 -6.92 -2.73 -28.92
CA HIS A 265 -7.99 -1.93 -29.52
C HIS A 265 -8.96 -2.81 -30.33
N ASP A 266 -8.44 -3.69 -31.20
CA ASP A 266 -9.24 -4.60 -32.03
C ASP A 266 -10.06 -5.59 -31.18
N ASN A 267 -9.61 -5.94 -29.96
CA ASN A 267 -10.34 -6.76 -29.00
C ASN A 267 -11.31 -5.94 -28.10
N GLY A 268 -11.52 -4.65 -28.39
CA GLY A 268 -12.51 -3.79 -27.75
C GLY A 268 -12.08 -3.18 -26.41
N ILE A 269 -10.78 -3.12 -26.13
CA ILE A 269 -10.23 -2.32 -25.03
C ILE A 269 -10.15 -0.87 -25.51
N ASP A 270 -11.19 -0.08 -25.25
CA ASP A 270 -11.32 1.30 -25.74
C ASP A 270 -10.65 2.35 -24.83
N LYS A 271 -10.36 2.01 -23.55
CA LYS A 271 -9.68 2.90 -22.61
C LYS A 271 -8.63 2.16 -21.79
N ALA A 272 -7.39 2.59 -21.90
CA ALA A 272 -6.27 2.07 -21.12
C ALA A 272 -5.23 3.16 -20.83
N ASP A 273 -4.71 3.16 -19.61
CA ASP A 273 -3.46 3.84 -19.25
C ASP A 273 -2.30 2.88 -19.56
N MET A 274 -1.56 3.17 -20.64
CA MET A 274 -0.42 2.39 -21.12
C MET A 274 0.87 2.92 -20.49
N CYS A 275 1.45 2.19 -19.54
CA CYS A 275 2.68 2.56 -18.86
C CYS A 275 3.88 1.82 -19.42
N LEU A 276 4.83 2.56 -20.01
CA LEU A 276 6.07 2.04 -20.57
C LEU A 276 7.07 1.83 -19.44
N VAL A 277 7.57 0.60 -19.26
CA VAL A 277 8.46 0.22 -18.16
C VAL A 277 9.78 -0.32 -18.75
N GLY A 278 10.92 0.08 -18.20
CA GLY A 278 12.20 -0.45 -18.63
C GLY A 278 12.61 -0.03 -20.04
N PHE A 279 12.14 1.12 -20.49
CA PHE A 279 12.48 1.74 -21.76
C PHE A 279 13.84 2.46 -21.72
N GLN A 280 14.29 2.83 -20.54
CA GLN A 280 15.53 3.58 -20.29
C GLN A 280 16.78 2.73 -20.56
N PRO A 281 17.97 3.35 -20.62
CA PRO A 281 19.23 2.62 -20.76
C PRO A 281 19.35 1.48 -19.75
N LYS A 282 19.66 0.27 -20.22
CA LYS A 282 19.77 -0.97 -19.43
C LYS A 282 18.45 -1.58 -18.94
N GLY A 283 17.31 -1.04 -19.30
CA GLY A 283 16.00 -1.64 -19.00
C GLY A 283 15.50 -1.41 -17.58
N HIS A 284 14.48 -2.17 -17.18
CA HIS A 284 13.89 -2.10 -15.83
C HIS A 284 14.92 -2.47 -14.76
N ASP A 285 14.90 -1.77 -13.64
CA ASP A 285 15.97 -1.78 -12.63
C ASP A 285 17.33 -1.37 -13.20
N GLY A 286 17.33 -0.62 -14.30
CA GLY A 286 18.48 0.06 -14.85
C GLY A 286 18.89 1.27 -14.02
N PRO A 287 20.00 1.94 -14.36
CA PRO A 287 20.62 2.93 -13.50
C PRO A 287 19.85 4.24 -13.44
N PHE A 288 18.81 4.33 -12.61
CA PHE A 288 18.19 5.60 -12.26
C PHE A 288 19.22 6.52 -11.56
N PRO A 289 19.20 7.84 -11.81
CA PRO A 289 18.16 8.63 -12.48
C PRO A 289 18.33 8.79 -14.01
N ASP A 290 19.09 7.93 -14.67
CA ASP A 290 19.24 7.96 -16.13
C ASP A 290 17.95 7.45 -16.79
N LEU A 291 17.07 8.35 -17.24
CA LEU A 291 15.80 8.01 -17.87
C LEU A 291 15.90 8.06 -19.41
N PHE A 292 16.51 9.11 -19.94
CA PHE A 292 16.54 9.39 -21.36
C PHE A 292 17.97 9.49 -21.89
N PRO A 293 18.20 9.24 -23.19
CA PRO A 293 17.23 8.76 -24.21
C PRO A 293 16.79 7.32 -23.97
N ALA A 294 15.69 6.88 -24.62
CA ALA A 294 15.30 5.47 -24.64
C ALA A 294 16.40 4.60 -25.25
N ASP A 295 16.51 3.36 -24.80
CA ASP A 295 17.56 2.45 -25.26
C ASP A 295 17.34 2.03 -26.73
N GLU A 296 18.39 2.09 -27.53
CA GLU A 296 18.37 1.77 -28.97
C GLU A 296 17.91 0.33 -29.25
N ARG A 297 18.16 -0.60 -28.33
CA ARG A 297 17.71 -1.99 -28.44
C ARG A 297 16.20 -2.15 -28.50
N PHE A 298 15.45 -1.20 -27.93
CA PHE A 298 13.99 -1.18 -27.97
C PHE A 298 13.44 -0.38 -29.15
N GLY A 299 14.29 0.38 -29.86
CA GLY A 299 13.94 1.24 -31.00
C GLY A 299 14.27 2.71 -30.78
N GLY A 300 15.02 3.04 -29.71
CA GLY A 300 15.50 4.37 -29.40
C GLY A 300 14.41 5.42 -29.17
N GLU A 301 14.79 6.68 -29.10
CA GLU A 301 13.85 7.78 -28.86
C GLU A 301 12.85 7.96 -30.02
N ALA A 302 13.26 7.77 -31.25
CA ALA A 302 12.36 7.86 -32.42
C ALA A 302 11.23 6.82 -32.33
N GLY A 303 11.57 5.54 -32.08
CA GLY A 303 10.58 4.48 -31.88
C GLY A 303 9.65 4.72 -30.69
N MET A 304 10.16 5.33 -29.61
CA MET A 304 9.35 5.73 -28.45
C MET A 304 8.32 6.80 -28.84
N ARG A 305 8.74 7.88 -29.54
CA ARG A 305 7.84 8.95 -30.00
C ARG A 305 6.75 8.42 -30.94
N GLU A 306 7.11 7.56 -31.90
CA GLU A 306 6.13 6.90 -32.78
C GLU A 306 5.13 6.06 -31.98
N THR A 307 5.60 5.33 -30.98
CA THR A 307 4.76 4.48 -30.13
C THR A 307 3.78 5.30 -29.27
N ILE A 308 4.24 6.41 -28.70
CA ILE A 308 3.39 7.34 -27.96
C ILE A 308 2.32 7.95 -28.90
N ALA A 309 2.72 8.44 -30.07
CA ALA A 309 1.79 9.01 -31.04
C ALA A 309 0.75 7.97 -31.51
N PHE A 310 1.19 6.73 -31.78
CA PHE A 310 0.31 5.64 -32.16
C PHE A 310 -0.69 5.27 -31.06
N GLY A 311 -0.27 5.11 -29.80
CA GLY A 311 -1.16 4.83 -28.70
C GLY A 311 -2.23 5.92 -28.52
N LYS A 312 -1.83 7.18 -28.64
CA LYS A 312 -2.76 8.33 -28.60
C LYS A 312 -3.76 8.31 -29.76
N SER A 313 -3.36 7.89 -30.97
CA SER A 313 -4.26 7.76 -32.11
C SER A 313 -5.34 6.68 -31.91
N LEU A 314 -5.08 5.70 -31.07
CA LEU A 314 -6.05 4.69 -30.61
C LEU A 314 -6.92 5.16 -29.44
N GLY A 315 -6.72 6.38 -28.94
CA GLY A 315 -7.44 6.92 -27.79
C GLY A 315 -6.86 6.51 -26.43
N TYR A 316 -5.65 5.93 -26.38
CA TYR A 316 -5.00 5.52 -25.13
C TYR A 316 -4.24 6.68 -24.47
N HIS A 317 -4.19 6.66 -23.13
CA HIS A 317 -3.27 7.48 -22.37
C HIS A 317 -1.92 6.79 -22.26
N MET A 318 -0.86 7.53 -22.56
CA MET A 318 0.51 7.05 -22.58
C MET A 318 1.29 7.66 -21.42
N SER A 319 1.89 6.81 -20.60
CA SER A 319 2.72 7.19 -19.45
C SER A 319 4.01 6.37 -19.41
N ILE A 320 4.91 6.73 -18.51
CA ILE A 320 6.14 5.99 -18.27
C ILE A 320 6.29 5.66 -16.79
N HIS A 321 7.05 4.61 -16.51
CA HIS A 321 7.46 4.23 -15.17
C HIS A 321 8.74 4.98 -14.80
N LEU A 322 8.63 5.83 -13.80
CA LEU A 322 9.75 6.49 -13.14
C LEU A 322 10.11 5.74 -11.86
N ASN A 323 11.34 5.91 -11.41
CA ASN A 323 11.76 5.53 -10.06
C ASN A 323 12.76 6.58 -9.57
N GLN A 324 12.31 7.42 -8.66
CA GLN A 324 13.11 8.52 -8.11
C GLN A 324 13.53 8.27 -6.65
N HIS A 325 13.14 7.11 -6.11
CA HIS A 325 13.57 6.65 -4.79
C HIS A 325 14.95 5.98 -4.82
N ASN A 326 15.23 5.23 -5.88
CA ASN A 326 16.43 4.43 -6.03
C ASN A 326 17.47 5.15 -6.90
N PHE A 327 18.59 5.60 -6.33
CA PHE A 327 19.73 6.11 -7.08
C PHE A 327 20.80 5.04 -7.19
N TYR A 328 21.20 4.74 -8.43
CA TYR A 328 22.21 3.73 -8.74
C TYR A 328 23.58 4.38 -8.88
N LYS A 329 24.57 3.82 -8.18
CA LYS A 329 25.95 4.30 -8.29
C LYS A 329 26.51 4.23 -9.71
N ASN A 330 26.02 3.31 -10.52
CA ASN A 330 26.44 3.11 -11.90
C ASN A 330 25.72 4.03 -12.91
N ALA A 331 24.84 4.93 -12.45
CA ALA A 331 24.20 5.93 -13.30
C ALA A 331 25.19 7.00 -13.74
N ARG A 332 25.04 7.49 -14.98
CA ARG A 332 25.84 8.63 -15.48
C ARG A 332 25.61 9.92 -14.67
N ARG A 333 24.36 10.06 -14.19
CA ARG A 333 23.91 11.20 -13.39
C ARG A 333 24.14 10.98 -11.89
N TRP A 334 24.87 9.94 -11.49
CA TRP A 334 25.19 9.70 -10.09
C TRP A 334 25.95 10.89 -9.49
N CYS A 335 25.48 11.34 -8.35
CA CYS A 335 26.15 12.32 -7.51
C CYS A 335 25.93 11.94 -6.05
N GLU A 336 26.99 11.77 -5.30
CA GLU A 336 26.92 11.37 -3.89
C GLU A 336 26.22 12.42 -3.02
N ALA A 337 26.31 13.69 -3.40
CA ALA A 337 25.62 14.80 -2.72
C ALA A 337 24.10 14.81 -2.95
N ASP A 338 23.56 13.95 -3.84
CA ASP A 338 22.14 13.91 -4.17
C ASP A 338 21.39 12.77 -3.42
N VAL A 339 22.12 11.95 -2.65
CA VAL A 339 21.55 10.83 -1.93
C VAL A 339 21.49 11.10 -0.43
N SER A 340 20.54 10.46 0.24
CA SER A 340 20.36 10.61 1.68
C SER A 340 21.55 10.08 2.46
N LYS A 341 21.94 10.76 3.55
CA LYS A 341 22.99 10.34 4.48
C LYS A 341 22.40 9.90 5.82
N GLY A 342 23.07 8.93 6.45
CA GLY A 342 22.79 8.49 7.80
C GLY A 342 23.40 9.41 8.86
N LEU A 343 23.14 9.11 10.14
CA LEU A 343 23.75 9.80 11.30
C LEU A 343 25.28 9.74 11.31
N ASP A 344 25.84 8.70 10.69
CA ASP A 344 27.31 8.52 10.54
C ASP A 344 27.91 9.34 9.40
N GLY A 345 27.10 10.15 8.73
CA GLY A 345 27.48 10.94 7.56
C GLY A 345 27.70 10.14 6.28
N GLN A 346 27.50 8.80 6.33
CA GLN A 346 27.64 7.95 5.15
C GLN A 346 26.35 7.92 4.34
N VAL A 347 26.48 7.74 3.02
CA VAL A 347 25.33 7.61 2.12
C VAL A 347 24.49 6.39 2.48
N ARG A 348 23.18 6.54 2.52
CA ARG A 348 22.22 5.47 2.86
C ARG A 348 22.13 4.46 1.72
N ARG A 349 22.87 3.38 1.88
CA ARG A 349 22.78 2.26 0.95
C ARG A 349 21.53 1.44 1.22
N TYR A 350 20.75 1.18 0.16
CA TYR A 350 19.57 0.34 0.26
C TYR A 350 19.89 -1.14 -0.02
N THR A 351 20.40 -1.45 -1.20
CA THR A 351 20.66 -2.81 -1.67
C THR A 351 21.56 -2.80 -2.91
N THR A 352 21.71 -3.96 -3.55
CA THR A 352 22.23 -4.07 -4.92
C THR A 352 21.15 -4.72 -5.78
N LEU A 353 20.80 -4.07 -6.87
CA LEU A 353 19.91 -4.56 -7.91
C LEU A 353 20.71 -4.75 -9.22
N PRO A 354 20.13 -5.33 -10.27
CA PRO A 354 20.89 -5.56 -11.50
C PRO A 354 21.52 -4.31 -12.13
N GLY A 355 20.95 -3.14 -11.88
CA GLY A 355 21.54 -1.84 -12.28
C GLY A 355 22.77 -1.40 -11.47
N GLY A 356 23.13 -2.12 -10.41
CA GLY A 356 24.26 -1.83 -9.54
C GLY A 356 23.88 -1.55 -8.09
N PRO A 357 24.83 -1.00 -7.29
CA PRO A 357 24.57 -0.52 -5.93
C PRO A 357 23.52 0.58 -5.90
N VAL A 358 22.52 0.43 -5.02
CA VAL A 358 21.36 1.33 -4.90
C VAL A 358 21.40 2.07 -3.59
N TYR A 359 21.14 3.36 -3.64
CA TYR A 359 21.09 4.28 -2.51
C TYR A 359 19.75 5.01 -2.48
N HIS A 360 19.33 5.44 -1.28
CA HIS A 360 18.13 6.25 -1.13
C HIS A 360 18.38 7.68 -1.60
N SER A 361 17.56 8.17 -2.51
CA SER A 361 17.58 9.58 -2.89
C SER A 361 17.06 10.46 -1.75
N CYS A 362 17.45 11.74 -1.73
CA CYS A 362 16.79 12.76 -0.93
C CYS A 362 15.68 13.42 -1.75
N TYR A 363 14.43 13.41 -1.25
CA TYR A 363 13.28 13.93 -2.02
C TYR A 363 13.32 15.44 -2.23
N GLU A 364 14.00 16.19 -1.34
CA GLU A 364 14.30 17.59 -1.55
C GLU A 364 15.13 17.80 -2.83
N VAL A 365 16.20 17.02 -2.98
CA VAL A 365 17.06 17.07 -4.16
C VAL A 365 16.32 16.62 -5.41
N ILE A 366 15.53 15.55 -5.34
CA ILE A 366 14.68 15.10 -6.45
C ILE A 366 13.77 16.24 -6.90
N CYS A 367 13.05 16.85 -5.97
CA CYS A 367 12.08 17.91 -6.25
C CYS A 367 12.72 19.14 -6.91
N ASN A 368 13.92 19.54 -6.45
CA ASN A 368 14.53 20.80 -6.85
C ASN A 368 15.50 20.66 -8.04
N LYS A 369 16.09 19.49 -8.25
CA LYS A 369 17.15 19.31 -9.25
C LYS A 369 16.74 18.45 -10.45
N TYR A 370 15.88 17.45 -10.26
CA TYR A 370 15.63 16.42 -11.27
C TYR A 370 14.23 16.49 -11.86
N PHE A 371 13.22 16.63 -11.02
CA PHE A 371 11.83 16.31 -11.40
C PHE A 371 11.23 17.26 -12.46
N ASP A 372 11.56 18.55 -12.41
CA ASP A 372 11.05 19.52 -13.39
C ASP A 372 11.56 19.21 -14.80
N LYS A 373 12.84 18.78 -14.91
CA LYS A 373 13.39 18.34 -16.18
C LYS A 373 12.74 17.06 -16.67
N ASP A 374 12.55 16.06 -15.78
CA ASP A 374 11.89 14.82 -16.15
C ASP A 374 10.46 15.06 -16.67
N LEU A 375 9.70 15.97 -16.03
CA LEU A 375 8.37 16.37 -16.50
C LEU A 375 8.41 17.10 -17.86
N ALA A 376 9.43 17.95 -18.08
CA ALA A 376 9.60 18.65 -19.37
C ALA A 376 9.94 17.65 -20.50
N ASP A 377 10.84 16.71 -20.25
CA ASP A 377 11.18 15.65 -21.22
C ASP A 377 9.96 14.76 -21.53
N MET A 378 9.14 14.43 -20.53
CA MET A 378 7.89 13.69 -20.73
C MET A 378 6.88 14.44 -21.61
N LYS A 379 6.74 15.77 -21.42
CA LYS A 379 5.90 16.61 -22.27
C LYS A 379 6.41 16.69 -23.71
N ASP A 380 7.72 16.84 -23.88
CA ASP A 380 8.35 16.89 -25.21
C ASP A 380 8.16 15.57 -25.98
N LEU A 381 8.18 14.43 -25.29
CA LEU A 381 7.84 13.12 -25.87
C LEU A 381 6.36 12.97 -26.24
N GLY A 382 5.50 13.87 -25.78
CA GLY A 382 4.07 13.86 -26.08
C GLY A 382 3.22 12.94 -25.18
N LEU A 383 3.73 12.52 -24.03
CA LEU A 383 2.98 11.73 -23.04
C LEU A 383 1.76 12.51 -22.54
N ASN A 384 0.68 11.79 -22.18
CA ASN A 384 -0.60 12.39 -21.76
C ASN A 384 -1.30 11.60 -20.63
N GLY A 385 -0.70 10.53 -20.14
CA GLY A 385 -1.19 9.77 -18.98
C GLY A 385 -0.72 10.34 -17.65
N LEU A 386 -1.26 9.84 -16.54
CA LEU A 386 -0.83 10.23 -15.19
C LEU A 386 0.64 9.88 -14.97
N VAL A 387 1.36 10.70 -14.21
CA VAL A 387 2.76 10.42 -13.85
C VAL A 387 2.82 9.25 -12.89
N HIS A 388 3.49 8.15 -13.30
CA HIS A 388 3.70 6.99 -12.45
C HIS A 388 5.13 6.93 -11.92
N VAL A 389 5.30 7.05 -10.59
CA VAL A 389 6.59 6.94 -9.90
C VAL A 389 6.55 5.75 -8.96
N ASP A 390 7.38 4.76 -9.25
CA ASP A 390 7.49 3.52 -8.47
C ASP A 390 8.04 3.77 -7.06
N VAL A 391 7.77 2.88 -6.12
CA VAL A 391 8.28 2.85 -4.74
C VAL A 391 7.75 3.96 -3.82
N MET A 392 7.47 5.17 -4.30
CA MET A 392 7.24 6.36 -3.45
C MET A 392 6.12 6.19 -2.41
N SER A 393 5.03 5.46 -2.73
CA SER A 393 3.99 5.09 -1.77
C SER A 393 4.16 3.69 -1.16
N ALA A 394 5.18 2.95 -1.58
CA ALA A 394 5.48 1.62 -1.03
C ALA A 394 6.31 1.67 0.25
N ARG A 395 6.96 2.78 0.51
CA ARG A 395 7.85 2.99 1.65
C ARG A 395 7.54 4.31 2.35
N HIS A 396 7.82 4.33 3.65
CA HIS A 396 7.91 5.61 4.34
C HIS A 396 9.15 6.35 3.88
N PRO A 397 9.08 7.69 3.82
CA PRO A 397 10.23 8.53 3.51
C PRO A 397 11.40 8.23 4.45
N GLU A 398 12.59 8.17 3.89
CA GLU A 398 13.82 8.03 4.66
C GLU A 398 14.22 9.38 5.26
N ARG A 399 15.09 9.36 6.27
CA ARG A 399 15.67 10.56 6.86
C ARG A 399 16.96 10.88 6.14
N CYS A 400 17.31 12.16 6.05
CA CYS A 400 18.56 12.62 5.49
C CYS A 400 19.33 13.49 6.51
N HIS A 401 20.57 13.11 6.81
CA HIS A 401 21.46 13.87 7.69
C HIS A 401 22.54 14.62 6.90
N ASP A 402 22.38 14.80 5.58
CA ASP A 402 23.30 15.66 4.83
C ASP A 402 23.14 17.11 5.31
N PRO A 403 24.24 17.80 5.68
CA PRO A 403 24.17 19.19 6.15
C PRO A 403 23.56 20.18 5.15
N LEU A 404 23.58 19.86 3.85
CA LEU A 404 23.05 20.71 2.79
C LEU A 404 21.53 20.57 2.60
N HIS A 405 20.97 19.40 2.96
CA HIS A 405 19.55 19.10 2.84
C HIS A 405 19.09 18.12 3.97
N PRO A 406 19.18 18.57 5.24
CA PRO A 406 18.79 17.73 6.38
C PRO A 406 17.27 17.65 6.45
N ASN A 407 16.74 16.43 6.43
CA ASN A 407 15.29 16.20 6.46
C ASN A 407 14.93 15.03 7.38
N ASN A 408 14.02 15.23 8.33
CA ASN A 408 13.33 14.15 9.02
C ASN A 408 12.26 13.53 8.10
N ALA A 409 11.62 12.44 8.52
CA ALA A 409 10.64 11.74 7.68
C ALA A 409 9.42 12.62 7.30
N ALA A 410 8.98 13.52 8.17
CA ALA A 410 7.87 14.44 7.87
C ALA A 410 8.27 15.49 6.81
N GLN A 411 9.49 16.00 6.88
CA GLN A 411 10.04 16.93 5.88
C GLN A 411 10.22 16.25 4.52
N GLU A 412 10.77 15.02 4.51
CA GLU A 412 10.83 14.20 3.26
C GLU A 412 9.44 13.95 2.69
N CYS A 413 8.44 13.65 3.53
CA CYS A 413 7.04 13.53 3.09
C CYS A 413 6.50 14.83 2.50
N ALA A 414 6.85 15.98 3.04
CA ALA A 414 6.47 17.29 2.50
C ALA A 414 7.07 17.52 1.09
N TRP A 415 8.32 17.10 0.86
CA TRP A 415 8.93 17.13 -0.46
C TRP A 415 8.26 16.17 -1.44
N LEU A 416 7.88 14.97 -0.99
CA LEU A 416 7.12 14.02 -1.80
C LEU A 416 5.77 14.59 -2.25
N ARG A 417 5.05 15.31 -1.36
CA ARG A 417 3.82 16.03 -1.72
C ARG A 417 4.05 17.12 -2.77
N LYS A 418 5.18 17.84 -2.70
CA LYS A 418 5.55 18.82 -3.75
C LYS A 418 5.81 18.13 -5.10
N ILE A 419 6.50 16.98 -5.09
CA ILE A 419 6.72 16.15 -6.30
C ILE A 419 5.37 15.75 -6.91
N ALA A 420 4.47 15.20 -6.11
CA ALA A 420 3.13 14.82 -6.57
C ALA A 420 2.33 16.03 -7.09
N GLY A 421 2.42 17.18 -6.41
CA GLY A 421 1.80 18.43 -6.85
C GLY A 421 2.29 18.90 -8.22
N LYS A 422 3.60 18.85 -8.48
CA LYS A 422 4.19 19.17 -9.80
C LYS A 422 3.68 18.21 -10.89
N ALA A 423 3.62 16.91 -10.59
CA ALA A 423 3.09 15.90 -11.50
C ALA A 423 1.61 16.14 -11.85
N ARG A 424 0.78 16.44 -10.86
CA ARG A 424 -0.64 16.78 -11.04
C ARG A 424 -0.83 18.03 -11.88
N ALA A 425 -0.05 19.07 -11.64
CA ALA A 425 -0.09 20.30 -12.42
C ALA A 425 0.34 20.07 -13.89
N ALA A 426 1.27 19.16 -14.12
CA ALA A 426 1.82 18.90 -15.44
C ALA A 426 0.98 17.92 -16.28
N PHE A 427 0.40 16.87 -15.66
CA PHE A 427 -0.21 15.72 -16.30
C PHE A 427 -1.58 15.33 -15.72
N GLY A 428 -2.14 16.10 -14.81
CA GLY A 428 -3.47 15.88 -14.24
C GLY A 428 -3.52 14.87 -13.10
N GLY A 429 -2.45 14.10 -12.81
CA GLY A 429 -2.47 13.14 -11.71
C GLY A 429 -1.14 12.50 -11.39
N TYR A 430 -1.09 11.86 -10.21
CA TYR A 430 0.07 11.17 -9.69
C TYR A 430 -0.28 9.73 -9.29
N SER A 431 0.51 8.80 -9.76
CA SER A 431 0.38 7.37 -9.50
C SER A 431 1.64 6.83 -8.86
N SER A 432 1.51 5.86 -7.95
CA SER A 432 2.66 5.18 -7.35
C SER A 432 2.41 3.69 -7.11
N GLU A 433 3.30 3.00 -6.38
CA GLU A 433 3.31 1.54 -6.35
C GLU A 433 2.25 0.96 -5.41
N CYS A 434 2.12 1.38 -4.15
CA CYS A 434 1.24 0.70 -3.22
C CYS A 434 0.63 1.60 -2.13
N GLY A 435 -0.15 0.95 -1.26
CA GLY A 435 -1.03 1.59 -0.29
C GLY A 435 -0.39 1.98 1.04
N CYS A 436 0.64 2.82 1.05
CA CYS A 436 1.04 3.55 2.24
C CYS A 436 0.49 4.98 2.12
N ASP A 437 -0.33 5.41 3.08
CA ASP A 437 -1.19 6.57 2.92
C ASP A 437 -0.64 7.89 3.48
N HIS A 438 0.66 7.93 3.78
CA HIS A 438 1.32 9.10 4.34
C HIS A 438 1.24 10.38 3.48
N PHE A 439 0.85 10.26 2.21
CA PHE A 439 0.53 11.37 1.32
C PHE A 439 -0.71 11.07 0.44
N ALA A 440 -1.69 10.35 0.99
CA ALA A 440 -2.90 9.93 0.29
C ALA A 440 -3.67 11.08 -0.38
N SER A 441 -3.64 12.30 0.20
CA SER A 441 -4.20 13.52 -0.39
C SER A 441 -3.67 13.84 -1.79
N ASP A 442 -2.46 13.37 -2.10
CA ASP A 442 -1.75 13.64 -3.34
C ASP A 442 -1.67 12.44 -4.29
N LEU A 443 -2.22 11.29 -3.90
CA LEU A 443 -2.34 10.11 -4.73
C LEU A 443 -3.64 10.09 -5.54
N ASP A 444 -3.54 9.69 -6.81
CA ASP A 444 -4.69 9.46 -7.68
C ASP A 444 -4.86 7.98 -8.03
N ASN A 445 -3.75 7.24 -8.09
CA ASN A 445 -3.73 5.80 -8.35
C ASN A 445 -2.58 5.13 -7.62
N ILE A 446 -2.81 3.91 -7.14
CA ILE A 446 -1.78 2.98 -6.70
C ILE A 446 -1.95 1.64 -7.41
N LEU A 447 -0.85 0.89 -7.57
CA LEU A 447 -0.92 -0.38 -8.27
C LEU A 447 -1.59 -1.47 -7.44
N TYR A 448 -1.48 -1.43 -6.09
CA TYR A 448 -2.12 -2.41 -5.21
C TYR A 448 -2.28 -1.88 -3.78
N GLN A 449 -3.34 -2.36 -3.13
CA GLN A 449 -3.73 -1.93 -1.78
C GLN A 449 -2.89 -2.60 -0.69
N ALA A 450 -2.61 -3.89 -0.86
CA ALA A 450 -1.89 -4.70 0.12
C ALA A 450 -0.93 -5.67 -0.56
N SER A 451 0.12 -6.02 0.15
CA SER A 451 1.02 -7.10 -0.21
C SER A 451 0.38 -8.45 0.11
N TYR A 452 0.83 -9.52 -0.54
CA TYR A 452 0.46 -10.87 -0.14
C TYR A 452 1.17 -11.29 1.15
N PRO A 453 0.66 -12.31 1.87
CA PRO A 453 1.25 -12.78 3.12
C PRO A 453 2.75 -13.10 3.03
N GLY A 454 3.51 -12.69 4.03
CA GLY A 454 4.94 -12.98 4.17
C GLY A 454 5.88 -12.02 3.47
N TRP A 455 5.42 -11.02 2.74
CA TRP A 455 6.29 -10.00 2.15
C TRP A 455 6.43 -8.79 3.09
N GLY A 456 7.57 -8.73 3.80
CA GLY A 456 7.91 -7.62 4.70
C GLY A 456 7.08 -7.54 5.99
N VAL A 457 6.25 -8.54 6.27
CA VAL A 457 5.41 -8.61 7.48
C VAL A 457 5.62 -9.94 8.22
N PRO A 458 5.50 -9.96 9.56
CA PRO A 458 5.55 -11.20 10.31
C PRO A 458 4.40 -12.12 9.94
N VAL A 459 4.69 -13.38 9.65
CA VAL A 459 3.69 -14.42 9.47
C VAL A 459 3.55 -15.15 10.79
N THR A 460 2.41 -14.99 11.44
CA THR A 460 2.09 -15.60 12.73
C THR A 460 0.71 -16.22 12.68
N SER A 461 0.44 -17.14 13.61
CA SER A 461 -0.89 -17.72 13.78
C SER A 461 -1.97 -16.72 14.20
N LEU A 462 -1.62 -15.46 14.48
CA LEU A 462 -2.58 -14.45 14.90
C LEU A 462 -3.45 -13.93 13.77
N VAL A 463 -2.97 -13.99 12.53
CA VAL A 463 -3.67 -13.42 11.36
C VAL A 463 -4.62 -14.45 10.78
N ASP A 464 -5.91 -14.11 10.67
CA ASP A 464 -6.93 -14.94 10.03
C ASP A 464 -7.17 -14.56 8.56
N GLY A 465 -6.82 -13.32 8.15
CA GLY A 465 -7.01 -12.90 6.76
C GLY A 465 -6.84 -11.40 6.52
N TYR A 466 -7.37 -10.95 5.39
CA TYR A 466 -7.38 -9.56 4.95
C TYR A 466 -8.80 -9.05 4.79
N LEU A 467 -9.05 -7.83 5.24
CA LEU A 467 -10.30 -7.09 5.04
C LEU A 467 -10.12 -6.02 3.95
N PRO A 468 -11.16 -5.63 3.24
CA PRO A 468 -11.09 -4.55 2.25
C PRO A 468 -11.04 -3.16 2.90
N THR A 469 -10.30 -3.01 4.01
CA THR A 469 -10.25 -1.76 4.79
C THR A 469 -9.75 -0.59 3.93
N TRP A 470 -8.68 -0.80 3.14
CA TRP A 470 -8.20 0.21 2.19
C TRP A 470 -9.29 0.61 1.19
N SER A 471 -10.01 -0.38 0.63
CA SER A 471 -11.08 -0.11 -0.34
C SER A 471 -12.21 0.73 0.28
N ILE A 472 -12.63 0.40 1.51
CA ILE A 472 -13.69 1.16 2.18
C ILE A 472 -13.22 2.59 2.46
N VAL A 473 -11.95 2.78 2.83
CA VAL A 473 -11.39 4.13 3.07
C VAL A 473 -11.23 4.91 1.78
N TYR A 474 -10.61 4.32 0.74
CA TYR A 474 -10.06 5.06 -0.39
C TYR A 474 -10.75 4.83 -1.74
N ASN A 475 -11.70 3.89 -1.90
CA ASN A 475 -12.51 3.85 -3.11
C ASN A 475 -13.27 5.16 -3.27
N GLY A 476 -13.29 5.72 -4.47
CA GLY A 476 -13.80 7.09 -4.70
C GLY A 476 -12.81 8.21 -4.34
N ILE A 477 -11.61 7.89 -3.85
CA ILE A 477 -10.51 8.84 -3.57
C ILE A 477 -9.25 8.45 -4.38
N ILE A 478 -8.81 7.20 -4.30
CA ILE A 478 -7.61 6.68 -4.96
C ILE A 478 -7.98 5.41 -5.72
N MET A 479 -7.68 5.36 -7.01
CA MET A 479 -7.83 4.14 -7.79
C MET A 479 -6.77 3.10 -7.38
N SER A 480 -7.15 1.82 -7.31
CA SER A 480 -6.23 0.76 -6.88
C SER A 480 -6.67 -0.62 -7.33
N THR A 481 -5.75 -1.59 -7.35
CA THR A 481 -6.09 -3.02 -7.43
C THR A 481 -5.91 -3.68 -6.05
N PRO A 482 -6.61 -4.78 -5.70
CA PRO A 482 -6.57 -5.31 -4.33
C PRO A 482 -5.18 -5.77 -3.87
N PHE A 483 -4.53 -6.64 -4.65
CA PHE A 483 -3.26 -7.25 -4.28
C PHE A 483 -2.24 -7.15 -5.42
N TYR A 484 -0.96 -7.18 -5.07
CA TYR A 484 0.14 -7.16 -6.02
C TYR A 484 -0.01 -8.22 -7.11
N ALA A 485 0.07 -7.80 -8.37
CA ALA A 485 -0.06 -8.66 -9.56
C ALA A 485 -1.33 -9.54 -9.57
N THR A 486 -2.45 -9.05 -9.00
CA THR A 486 -3.69 -9.81 -8.85
C THR A 486 -4.17 -10.38 -10.19
N LEU A 487 -4.28 -9.54 -11.22
CA LEU A 487 -4.81 -9.98 -12.51
C LEU A 487 -3.79 -10.71 -13.38
N ASP A 488 -2.50 -10.43 -13.23
CA ASP A 488 -1.46 -11.25 -13.87
C ASP A 488 -1.51 -12.69 -13.39
N ALA A 489 -1.81 -12.90 -12.11
CA ALA A 489 -2.05 -14.23 -11.57
C ALA A 489 -3.35 -14.86 -12.09
N GLY A 490 -4.34 -14.04 -12.43
CA GLY A 490 -5.62 -14.46 -12.99
C GLY A 490 -5.62 -14.81 -14.47
N VAL A 491 -4.61 -14.38 -15.23
CA VAL A 491 -4.49 -14.76 -16.66
C VAL A 491 -4.04 -16.21 -16.76
N PRO A 492 -4.78 -17.09 -17.47
CA PRO A 492 -4.38 -18.47 -17.66
C PRO A 492 -3.01 -18.58 -18.34
N ARG A 493 -2.07 -19.26 -17.72
CA ARG A 493 -0.74 -19.54 -18.28
C ARG A 493 -0.52 -21.02 -18.39
N GLU A 494 0.11 -21.44 -19.48
CA GLU A 494 0.58 -22.81 -19.62
C GLU A 494 1.56 -23.14 -18.49
N ALA A 495 1.38 -24.29 -17.86
CA ALA A 495 2.26 -24.77 -16.81
C ALA A 495 3.70 -24.94 -17.39
N GLY A 496 4.62 -24.09 -17.00
CA GLY A 496 6.03 -24.18 -17.38
C GLY A 496 6.76 -22.91 -17.80
N GLY A 497 6.09 -21.77 -17.87
CA GLY A 497 6.75 -20.48 -18.18
C GLY A 497 7.72 -20.07 -17.07
N LYS A 498 9.03 -20.19 -17.32
CA LYS A 498 10.11 -19.80 -16.40
C LYS A 498 10.36 -18.28 -16.46
N SER A 499 9.47 -17.46 -15.93
CA SER A 499 9.79 -16.06 -15.71
C SER A 499 9.88 -15.77 -14.22
N ASP A 500 10.73 -14.82 -13.78
CA ASP A 500 10.80 -14.36 -12.37
C ASP A 500 9.44 -13.87 -11.87
N ALA A 501 8.60 -13.38 -12.78
CA ALA A 501 7.20 -13.05 -12.54
C ALA A 501 6.37 -14.25 -12.07
N VAL A 502 6.61 -15.45 -12.57
CA VAL A 502 5.88 -16.68 -12.16
C VAL A 502 6.09 -16.97 -10.68
N GLY A 503 7.27 -16.71 -10.12
CA GLY A 503 7.53 -16.92 -8.70
C GLY A 503 6.73 -15.99 -7.79
N GLN A 504 6.51 -14.75 -8.18
CA GLN A 504 5.70 -13.78 -7.43
C GLN A 504 4.20 -14.07 -7.61
N ASN A 505 3.76 -14.33 -8.83
CA ASN A 505 2.38 -14.73 -9.13
C ASN A 505 2.00 -16.03 -8.44
N ARG A 506 2.91 -17.00 -8.34
CA ARG A 506 2.66 -18.26 -7.62
C ARG A 506 2.22 -18.03 -6.17
N LYS A 507 2.85 -17.10 -5.45
CA LYS A 507 2.48 -16.79 -4.06
C LYS A 507 1.11 -16.13 -3.97
N VAL A 508 0.72 -15.31 -4.94
CA VAL A 508 -0.62 -14.75 -5.03
C VAL A 508 -1.65 -15.85 -5.32
N PHE A 509 -1.33 -16.81 -6.19
CA PHE A 509 -2.17 -17.98 -6.43
C PHE A 509 -2.33 -18.87 -5.19
N GLU A 510 -1.23 -19.14 -4.49
CA GLU A 510 -1.28 -19.89 -3.22
C GLU A 510 -2.19 -19.20 -2.19
N PHE A 511 -2.26 -17.87 -2.22
CA PHE A 511 -3.12 -17.08 -1.33
C PHE A 511 -4.56 -16.98 -1.82
N LEU A 512 -4.78 -16.63 -3.10
CA LEU A 512 -6.12 -16.39 -3.66
C LEU A 512 -6.78 -17.66 -4.22
N GLY A 513 -6.01 -18.67 -4.58
CA GLY A 513 -6.46 -19.96 -5.08
C GLY A 513 -6.51 -20.03 -6.59
N THR A 514 -7.58 -19.57 -7.25
CA THR A 514 -7.78 -19.72 -8.70
C THR A 514 -7.85 -18.37 -9.42
N PRO A 515 -7.63 -18.34 -10.76
CA PRO A 515 -7.85 -17.14 -11.57
C PRO A 515 -9.26 -16.53 -11.38
N GLN A 516 -10.28 -17.38 -11.28
CA GLN A 516 -11.66 -16.92 -11.05
C GLN A 516 -11.81 -16.21 -9.71
N LYS A 517 -11.27 -16.77 -8.62
CA LYS A 517 -11.28 -16.12 -7.29
C LYS A 517 -10.53 -14.79 -7.30
N THR A 518 -9.44 -14.73 -8.06
CA THR A 518 -8.65 -13.51 -8.23
C THR A 518 -9.45 -12.39 -8.90
N LEU A 519 -10.20 -12.71 -9.96
CA LEU A 519 -11.11 -11.78 -10.62
C LEU A 519 -12.26 -11.35 -9.71
N MET A 520 -12.85 -12.28 -8.98
CA MET A 520 -13.91 -11.98 -8.02
C MET A 520 -13.41 -11.05 -6.90
N LYS A 521 -12.17 -11.23 -6.40
CA LYS A 521 -11.57 -10.32 -5.43
C LYS A 521 -11.35 -8.91 -5.97
N LEU A 522 -11.06 -8.77 -7.26
CA LEU A 522 -10.99 -7.46 -7.89
C LEU A 522 -12.32 -6.71 -7.75
N PHE A 523 -13.43 -7.39 -8.03
CA PHE A 523 -14.76 -6.79 -7.96
C PHE A 523 -15.22 -6.54 -6.51
N GLU A 524 -15.05 -7.53 -5.63
CA GLU A 524 -15.40 -7.42 -4.20
C GLU A 524 -14.70 -6.22 -3.54
N PHE A 525 -13.45 -5.95 -3.92
CA PHE A 525 -12.68 -4.84 -3.34
C PHE A 525 -12.80 -3.52 -4.12
N GLY A 526 -13.72 -3.42 -5.08
CA GLY A 526 -13.88 -2.20 -5.90
C GLY A 526 -12.66 -1.86 -6.75
N GLY A 527 -11.89 -2.89 -7.16
CA GLY A 527 -10.58 -2.69 -7.75
C GLY A 527 -10.60 -2.20 -9.20
N ARG A 528 -9.53 -1.51 -9.59
CA ARG A 528 -9.19 -1.17 -10.97
C ARG A 528 -8.33 -2.28 -11.58
N PRO A 529 -8.65 -2.80 -12.78
CA PRO A 529 -7.82 -3.81 -13.44
C PRO A 529 -6.40 -3.28 -13.73
N MET A 530 -5.38 -4.06 -13.34
CA MET A 530 -3.98 -3.75 -13.58
C MET A 530 -3.24 -5.02 -14.03
N PHE A 531 -2.43 -4.91 -15.08
CA PHE A 531 -1.59 -5.97 -15.61
C PHE A 531 -0.14 -5.50 -15.70
N TYR A 532 0.80 -6.34 -15.29
CA TYR A 532 2.21 -5.98 -15.26
C TYR A 532 3.16 -7.08 -15.76
N TYR A 533 2.97 -8.32 -15.30
CA TYR A 533 3.82 -9.47 -15.64
C TYR A 533 3.22 -10.37 -16.72
N THR A 534 2.17 -9.90 -17.37
CA THR A 534 1.45 -10.57 -18.45
C THR A 534 2.33 -10.72 -19.69
N ASP A 535 2.24 -11.83 -20.39
CA ASP A 535 2.77 -11.98 -21.74
C ASP A 535 1.77 -11.40 -22.76
N TYR A 536 1.89 -10.12 -23.03
CA TYR A 536 0.96 -9.41 -23.91
C TYR A 536 0.84 -9.98 -25.32
N ARG A 537 1.83 -10.76 -25.82
CA ARG A 537 1.72 -11.43 -27.13
C ARG A 537 0.66 -12.53 -27.15
N LYS A 538 0.26 -13.04 -25.99
CA LYS A 538 -0.67 -14.17 -25.85
C LYS A 538 -1.94 -13.81 -25.07
N ASP A 539 -1.82 -12.88 -24.15
CA ASP A 539 -2.81 -12.67 -23.09
C ASP A 539 -3.83 -11.57 -23.40
N VAL A 540 -3.67 -10.81 -24.52
CA VAL A 540 -4.61 -9.73 -24.89
C VAL A 540 -6.07 -10.19 -24.93
N PRO A 541 -6.44 -11.37 -25.48
CA PRO A 541 -7.83 -11.83 -25.44
C PRO A 541 -8.38 -12.02 -24.01
N ALA A 542 -7.56 -12.54 -23.08
CA ALA A 542 -7.94 -12.70 -21.67
C ALA A 542 -8.06 -11.34 -20.96
N ILE A 543 -7.14 -10.40 -21.24
CA ILE A 543 -7.22 -9.02 -20.73
C ILE A 543 -8.51 -8.35 -21.23
N ALA A 544 -8.85 -8.53 -22.50
CA ALA A 544 -10.08 -8.00 -23.07
C ALA A 544 -11.35 -8.62 -22.42
N GLN A 545 -11.30 -9.89 -22.05
CA GLN A 545 -12.39 -10.52 -21.30
C GLN A 545 -12.57 -9.86 -19.93
N VAL A 546 -11.49 -9.64 -19.18
CA VAL A 546 -11.51 -8.92 -17.89
C VAL A 546 -12.04 -7.50 -18.09
N TYR A 547 -11.57 -6.81 -19.13
CA TYR A 547 -12.03 -5.46 -19.44
C TYR A 547 -13.54 -5.40 -19.70
N ARG A 548 -14.07 -6.33 -20.52
CA ARG A 548 -15.52 -6.42 -20.80
C ARG A 548 -16.35 -6.67 -19.53
N ALA A 549 -15.85 -7.51 -18.62
CA ALA A 549 -16.51 -7.78 -17.34
C ALA A 549 -16.49 -6.56 -16.41
N TRP A 550 -15.38 -5.80 -16.39
CA TRP A 550 -15.19 -4.62 -15.53
C TRP A 550 -15.85 -3.35 -16.10
N LYS A 551 -15.89 -3.17 -17.40
CA LYS A 551 -16.36 -1.94 -18.07
C LYS A 551 -17.75 -1.46 -17.58
N PRO A 552 -18.76 -2.30 -17.34
CA PRO A 552 -20.04 -1.87 -16.77
C PRO A 552 -19.93 -1.33 -15.33
N LEU A 553 -18.93 -1.77 -14.57
CA LEU A 553 -18.72 -1.44 -13.16
C LEU A 553 -17.72 -0.27 -12.95
N ARG A 554 -17.08 0.24 -14.01
CA ARG A 554 -16.02 1.25 -13.90
C ARG A 554 -16.43 2.55 -13.24
N HIS A 555 -17.74 2.90 -13.30
CA HIS A 555 -18.27 4.09 -12.63
C HIS A 555 -18.13 4.01 -11.10
N LEU A 556 -18.09 2.79 -10.53
CA LEU A 556 -17.89 2.54 -9.10
C LEU A 556 -16.50 2.97 -8.59
N GLN A 557 -15.54 3.23 -9.49
CA GLN A 557 -14.24 3.80 -9.10
C GLN A 557 -14.38 5.22 -8.50
N LYS A 558 -15.49 5.90 -8.75
CA LYS A 558 -15.78 7.26 -8.25
C LYS A 558 -16.71 7.26 -7.05
N GLU A 559 -17.22 6.09 -6.63
CA GLU A 559 -18.18 5.94 -5.55
C GLU A 559 -17.50 5.43 -4.28
N PHE A 560 -17.96 5.88 -3.13
CA PHE A 560 -17.49 5.36 -1.84
C PHE A 560 -18.11 4.00 -1.56
N ILE A 561 -17.30 3.06 -1.08
CA ILE A 561 -17.82 1.83 -0.48
C ILE A 561 -18.37 2.17 0.90
N HIS A 562 -19.67 1.93 1.11
CA HIS A 562 -20.34 2.12 2.38
C HIS A 562 -20.08 0.96 3.32
N GLU A 563 -20.25 -0.27 2.84
CA GLU A 563 -20.15 -1.46 3.66
C GLU A 563 -19.62 -2.65 2.86
N HIS A 564 -18.85 -3.48 3.55
CA HIS A 564 -18.53 -4.83 3.11
C HIS A 564 -18.95 -5.80 4.21
N VAL A 565 -19.70 -6.81 3.88
CA VAL A 565 -20.30 -7.75 4.85
C VAL A 565 -20.33 -9.17 4.31
N GLU A 566 -20.07 -10.15 5.17
CA GLU A 566 -20.29 -11.58 4.87
C GLU A 566 -21.77 -11.92 5.10
N LEU A 567 -22.50 -12.22 4.01
CA LEU A 567 -23.93 -12.57 4.04
C LEU A 567 -24.16 -14.03 4.46
N ALA A 568 -23.22 -14.89 4.11
CA ALA A 568 -23.15 -16.31 4.44
C ALA A 568 -21.68 -16.75 4.31
N PRO A 569 -21.29 -17.93 4.83
CA PRO A 569 -19.93 -18.41 4.69
C PRO A 569 -19.44 -18.35 3.23
N GLN A 570 -18.35 -17.58 3.01
CA GLN A 570 -17.78 -17.32 1.68
C GLN A 570 -18.68 -16.55 0.69
N VAL A 571 -19.71 -15.85 1.14
CA VAL A 571 -20.55 -14.98 0.32
C VAL A 571 -20.49 -13.57 0.88
N PHE A 572 -20.03 -12.61 0.08
CA PHE A 572 -19.80 -11.24 0.53
C PHE A 572 -20.61 -10.25 -0.30
N ALA A 573 -21.09 -9.20 0.35
CA ALA A 573 -21.68 -8.04 -0.30
C ALA A 573 -20.79 -6.81 -0.11
N THR A 574 -20.55 -6.09 -1.20
CA THR A 574 -19.92 -4.76 -1.20
C THR A 574 -20.96 -3.74 -1.62
N ARG A 575 -21.35 -2.87 -0.70
CA ARG A 575 -22.39 -1.85 -0.86
C ARG A 575 -21.78 -0.50 -1.04
N TYR A 576 -22.25 0.26 -2.02
CA TYR A 576 -21.78 1.61 -2.32
C TYR A 576 -22.75 2.66 -1.78
N GLU A 577 -22.24 3.87 -1.49
CA GLU A 577 -23.09 4.97 -0.99
C GLU A 577 -24.15 5.43 -1.99
N ASN A 578 -23.95 5.22 -3.28
CA ASN A 578 -24.95 5.47 -4.31
C ASN A 578 -26.11 4.45 -4.33
N GLY A 579 -26.09 3.43 -3.46
CA GLY A 579 -27.13 2.39 -3.33
C GLY A 579 -26.93 1.18 -4.23
N GLU A 580 -25.88 1.15 -5.04
CA GLU A 580 -25.50 -0.02 -5.83
C GLU A 580 -24.75 -1.04 -4.96
N GLU A 581 -24.84 -2.32 -5.34
CA GLU A 581 -24.29 -3.41 -4.56
C GLU A 581 -23.73 -4.49 -5.47
N LEU A 582 -22.66 -5.12 -5.03
CA LEU A 582 -22.06 -6.27 -5.68
C LEU A 582 -21.98 -7.43 -4.69
N VAL A 583 -22.50 -8.59 -5.08
CA VAL A 583 -22.44 -9.82 -4.26
C VAL A 583 -21.51 -10.83 -4.92
N THR A 584 -20.51 -11.31 -4.18
CA THR A 584 -19.57 -12.33 -4.61
C THR A 584 -19.80 -13.62 -3.84
N ASN A 585 -19.88 -14.74 -4.54
CA ASN A 585 -20.11 -16.05 -3.96
C ASN A 585 -18.93 -16.98 -4.25
N TYR A 586 -18.05 -17.19 -3.28
CA TYR A 586 -16.89 -18.10 -3.36
C TYR A 586 -17.23 -19.53 -2.95
N SER A 587 -18.47 -19.78 -2.50
CA SER A 587 -18.91 -21.11 -2.09
C SER A 587 -19.16 -22.01 -3.31
N GLU A 588 -19.31 -23.31 -3.06
CA GLU A 588 -19.65 -24.32 -4.08
C GLU A 588 -21.15 -24.41 -4.33
N GLN A 589 -21.98 -23.61 -3.65
CA GLN A 589 -23.44 -23.64 -3.75
C GLN A 589 -23.96 -22.30 -4.26
N THR A 590 -25.13 -22.35 -4.92
CA THR A 590 -25.88 -21.15 -5.29
C THR A 590 -26.44 -20.49 -4.04
N PHE A 591 -26.27 -19.17 -3.94
CA PHE A 591 -26.83 -18.34 -2.87
C PHE A 591 -27.91 -17.41 -3.42
N THR A 592 -29.14 -17.51 -2.90
CA THR A 592 -30.20 -16.61 -3.33
C THR A 592 -30.20 -15.33 -2.52
N TYR A 593 -30.03 -14.20 -3.19
CA TYR A 593 -30.04 -12.87 -2.60
C TYR A 593 -31.01 -11.95 -3.35
N ARG A 594 -31.91 -11.27 -2.61
CA ARG A 594 -32.93 -10.37 -3.20
C ARG A 594 -33.68 -11.00 -4.40
N ARG A 595 -34.07 -12.29 -4.30
CA ARG A 595 -34.76 -13.07 -5.33
C ARG A 595 -33.93 -13.32 -6.62
N ARG A 596 -32.63 -13.14 -6.60
CA ARG A 596 -31.70 -13.53 -7.66
C ARG A 596 -30.71 -14.55 -7.15
N ASP A 597 -30.35 -15.47 -8.01
CA ASP A 597 -29.38 -16.53 -7.70
C ASP A 597 -27.98 -16.07 -8.05
N VAL A 598 -27.13 -15.94 -7.04
CA VAL A 598 -25.68 -15.80 -7.20
C VAL A 598 -25.08 -17.19 -7.27
N LYS A 599 -24.75 -17.66 -8.46
CA LYS A 599 -24.22 -19.01 -8.68
C LYS A 599 -22.90 -19.22 -7.94
N ALA A 600 -22.55 -20.49 -7.72
CA ALA A 600 -21.25 -20.88 -7.18
C ALA A 600 -20.10 -20.27 -7.98
N MET A 601 -19.08 -19.73 -7.30
CA MET A 601 -17.88 -19.16 -7.93
C MET A 601 -18.17 -18.03 -8.94
N THR A 602 -19.18 -17.18 -8.64
CA THR A 602 -19.55 -16.03 -9.46
C THR A 602 -19.83 -14.77 -8.63
N TYR A 603 -20.21 -13.72 -9.32
CA TYR A 603 -20.70 -12.47 -8.72
C TYR A 603 -21.95 -11.99 -9.44
N GLU A 604 -22.75 -11.19 -8.74
CA GLU A 604 -23.92 -10.49 -9.28
C GLU A 604 -23.88 -9.02 -8.90
N PHE A 605 -24.21 -8.17 -9.85
CA PHE A 605 -24.34 -6.73 -9.65
C PHE A 605 -25.82 -6.33 -9.53
N TYR A 606 -26.10 -5.55 -8.49
CA TYR A 606 -27.42 -5.00 -8.20
C TYR A 606 -27.35 -3.49 -8.39
N GLY A 607 -27.73 -3.02 -9.57
CA GLY A 607 -27.96 -1.60 -9.88
C GLY A 607 -29.19 -1.06 -9.17
N LYS A 608 -29.35 0.27 -9.22
CA LYS A 608 -30.55 0.95 -8.71
C LYS A 608 -31.82 0.49 -9.40
#